data_9debbdac71b79de566ef6eb05754e6f3
#
_entry.id   9debbdac71b79de566ef6eb05754e6f3
#
_cell.length_a   1.000
_cell.length_b   1.000
_cell.length_c   1.000
_cell.angle_alpha   90.00
_cell.angle_beta   90.00
_cell.angle_gamma   90.00
#
_symmetry.space_group_name_H-M   'P 1'
#
loop_
_entity.id
_entity.type
_entity.pdbx_description
1 polymer ?
#
loop_
_entity_poly.entity_id
_entity_poly.type
_entity_poly.pdbx_seq_one_letter_code
_entity_poly.pdbx_strand_id
1 'polypeptide(L)'
;MRVVSGDLGGRRLVTPDGNDTRPTSDRVREAMFNSLFSLDAIEGARVLDAFAGSGALGIEALSRGALHVTFVEPGRDALAALRENLETLQLGAQGRVMPGDALVHLERIAAEGSHYDLVLLDPPYDFDQWDELLAAVPVGARVVIESDREVVVPDSWEVHRRKRYGGSVVVLATASAQGETP
;
A
#
# COMPACT_ATOMS: atom_id res chain seq x y z
N MET A 1 9.43 -10.06 10.70
CA MET A 1 8.55 -10.13 9.52
C MET A 1 9.32 -10.71 8.34
N ARG A 2 8.65 -11.13 7.25
CA ARG A 2 9.30 -11.65 6.03
C ARG A 2 8.48 -11.33 4.78
N VAL A 3 9.13 -11.34 3.62
CA VAL A 3 8.47 -11.35 2.32
C VAL A 3 7.76 -12.69 2.14
N VAL A 4 6.50 -12.67 1.68
CA VAL A 4 5.67 -13.89 1.63
C VAL A 4 5.93 -14.68 0.36
N SER A 5 6.03 -14.01 -0.79
CA SER A 5 6.13 -14.68 -2.09
C SER A 5 6.93 -13.85 -3.12
N GLY A 6 7.05 -14.36 -4.34
CA GLY A 6 7.84 -13.72 -5.41
C GLY A 6 9.33 -13.99 -5.31
N ASP A 7 10.13 -13.21 -6.03
CA ASP A 7 11.59 -13.39 -6.17
C ASP A 7 12.36 -13.25 -4.84
N LEU A 8 11.79 -12.52 -3.89
CA LEU A 8 12.35 -12.31 -2.57
C LEU A 8 11.67 -13.15 -1.47
N GLY A 9 10.81 -14.09 -1.85
CA GLY A 9 10.05 -14.92 -0.91
C GLY A 9 10.91 -15.55 0.18
N GLY A 10 10.45 -15.45 1.43
CA GLY A 10 11.16 -15.95 2.62
C GLY A 10 12.24 -15.02 3.18
N ARG A 11 12.65 -13.96 2.47
CA ARG A 11 13.64 -12.98 2.98
C ARG A 11 13.10 -12.25 4.20
N ARG A 12 13.90 -12.12 5.23
CA ARG A 12 13.53 -11.43 6.48
C ARG A 12 13.55 -9.92 6.28
N LEU A 13 12.60 -9.25 6.93
CA LEU A 13 12.51 -7.79 7.02
C LEU A 13 12.73 -7.34 8.45
N VAL A 14 13.53 -6.30 8.61
CA VAL A 14 13.67 -5.56 9.87
C VAL A 14 12.38 -4.78 10.12
N THR A 15 11.95 -4.73 11.36
CA THR A 15 10.81 -3.93 11.82
C THR A 15 11.26 -3.02 12.92
N PRO A 16 10.67 -1.82 13.09
CA PRO A 16 10.99 -0.95 14.22
C PRO A 16 10.78 -1.68 15.55
N ASP A 17 11.60 -1.35 16.54
CA ASP A 17 11.39 -1.80 17.92
C ASP A 17 10.19 -1.04 18.51
N GLY A 18 9.11 -1.75 18.82
CA GLY A 18 7.90 -1.19 19.43
C GLY A 18 6.65 -2.02 19.15
N ASN A 19 5.73 -2.04 20.10
CA ASN A 19 4.48 -2.82 20.02
C ASN A 19 3.31 -2.09 19.35
N ASP A 20 3.50 -0.88 18.83
CA ASP A 20 2.39 -0.02 18.37
C ASP A 20 1.91 -0.29 16.94
N THR A 21 2.65 -1.07 16.18
CA THR A 21 2.18 -1.48 14.84
C THR A 21 1.98 -2.98 14.83
N ARG A 22 0.73 -3.42 14.78
CA ARG A 22 0.43 -4.83 14.45
C ARG A 22 0.76 -5.04 12.98
N PRO A 23 1.81 -5.81 12.67
CA PRO A 23 2.12 -6.09 11.27
C PRO A 23 0.92 -6.78 10.63
N THR A 24 0.48 -6.30 9.48
CA THR A 24 -0.44 -7.07 8.62
C THR A 24 0.07 -8.49 8.54
N SER A 25 -0.70 -9.46 9.03
CA SER A 25 -0.21 -10.83 9.14
C SER A 25 0.20 -11.37 7.78
N ASP A 26 1.21 -12.25 7.73
CA ASP A 26 1.65 -12.92 6.49
C ASP A 26 0.45 -13.47 5.71
N ARG A 27 -0.56 -14.02 6.41
CA ARG A 27 -1.79 -14.56 5.80
C ARG A 27 -2.66 -13.50 5.15
N VAL A 28 -2.83 -12.34 5.78
CA VAL A 28 -3.62 -11.24 5.21
C VAL A 28 -2.90 -10.68 3.99
N ARG A 29 -1.59 -10.43 4.12
CA ARG A 29 -0.75 -9.95 3.02
C ARG A 29 -0.77 -10.91 1.85
N GLU A 30 -0.64 -12.21 2.07
CA GLU A 30 -0.75 -13.22 1.03
C GLU A 30 -2.11 -13.17 0.32
N ALA A 31 -3.21 -13.07 1.06
CA ALA A 31 -4.55 -13.01 0.50
C ALA A 31 -4.81 -11.73 -0.31
N MET A 32 -4.27 -10.59 0.15
CA MET A 32 -4.30 -9.30 -0.58
C MET A 32 -3.59 -9.45 -1.92
N PHE A 33 -2.34 -9.87 -1.89
CA PHE A 33 -1.52 -9.96 -3.10
C PHE A 33 -1.98 -11.06 -4.07
N ASN A 34 -2.54 -12.17 -3.59
CA ASN A 34 -3.17 -13.17 -4.46
C ASN A 34 -4.42 -12.60 -5.17
N SER A 35 -5.16 -11.71 -4.50
CA SER A 35 -6.29 -11.02 -5.13
C SER A 35 -5.82 -10.01 -6.18
N LEU A 36 -4.77 -9.25 -5.91
CA LEU A 36 -4.14 -8.32 -6.86
C LEU A 36 -3.58 -9.07 -8.07
N PHE A 37 -2.94 -10.20 -7.85
CA PHE A 37 -2.42 -11.06 -8.93
C PHE A 37 -3.52 -11.53 -9.87
N SER A 38 -4.68 -11.95 -9.32
CA SER A 38 -5.82 -12.38 -10.14
C SER A 38 -6.47 -11.25 -10.96
N LEU A 39 -6.15 -9.99 -10.66
CA LEU A 39 -6.58 -8.80 -11.40
C LEU A 39 -5.48 -8.21 -12.30
N ASP A 40 -4.34 -8.91 -12.41
CA ASP A 40 -3.18 -8.44 -13.17
C ASP A 40 -2.74 -7.01 -12.76
N ALA A 41 -2.68 -6.78 -11.44
CA ALA A 41 -2.52 -5.44 -10.86
C ALA A 41 -1.12 -5.16 -10.32
N ILE A 42 -0.16 -6.08 -10.48
CA ILE A 42 1.14 -5.97 -9.81
C ILE A 42 2.28 -5.89 -10.82
N GLU A 43 2.32 -6.79 -11.79
CA GLU A 43 3.44 -6.89 -12.72
C GLU A 43 3.57 -5.62 -13.56
N GLY A 44 4.77 -5.04 -13.56
CA GLY A 44 5.05 -3.78 -14.25
C GLY A 44 4.44 -2.53 -13.61
N ALA A 45 3.68 -2.65 -12.52
CA ALA A 45 2.96 -1.54 -11.90
C ALA A 45 3.91 -0.54 -11.22
N ARG A 46 3.52 0.74 -11.27
CA ARG A 46 4.04 1.82 -10.42
C ARG A 46 3.17 1.88 -9.17
N VAL A 47 3.74 1.53 -8.02
CA VAL A 47 3.01 1.36 -6.77
C VAL A 47 3.31 2.50 -5.81
N LEU A 48 2.29 2.98 -5.12
CA LEU A 48 2.41 3.82 -3.93
C LEU A 48 2.10 2.97 -2.69
N ASP A 49 3.06 2.84 -1.79
CA ASP A 49 2.86 2.36 -0.42
C ASP A 49 2.75 3.58 0.49
N ALA A 50 1.51 4.02 0.75
CA ALA A 50 1.24 5.33 1.33
C ALA A 50 1.46 5.37 2.85
N PHE A 51 1.46 4.22 3.51
CA PHE A 51 1.73 4.05 4.94
C PHE A 51 2.78 2.95 5.13
N ALA A 52 3.98 3.20 4.60
CA ALA A 52 4.93 2.14 4.31
C ALA A 52 5.47 1.41 5.55
N GLY A 53 5.53 2.06 6.71
CA GLY A 53 6.16 1.45 7.88
C GLY A 53 7.57 0.96 7.57
N SER A 54 7.83 -0.32 7.79
CA SER A 54 9.09 -0.98 7.40
C SER A 54 9.16 -1.40 5.93
N GLY A 55 8.16 -1.08 5.12
CA GLY A 55 8.10 -1.36 3.69
C GLY A 55 7.51 -2.72 3.31
N ALA A 56 6.84 -3.40 4.23
CA ALA A 56 6.43 -4.79 4.02
C ALA A 56 5.50 -5.00 2.82
N LEU A 57 4.54 -4.10 2.59
CA LEU A 57 3.60 -4.19 1.45
C LEU A 57 4.28 -3.82 0.13
N GLY A 58 4.99 -2.69 0.09
CA GLY A 58 5.68 -2.27 -1.13
C GLY A 58 6.81 -3.22 -1.53
N ILE A 59 7.56 -3.78 -0.59
CA ILE A 59 8.59 -4.81 -0.86
C ILE A 59 7.94 -6.10 -1.37
N GLU A 60 6.79 -6.51 -0.84
CA GLU A 60 6.02 -7.63 -1.38
C GLU A 60 5.59 -7.36 -2.83
N ALA A 61 5.17 -6.13 -3.15
CA ALA A 61 4.83 -5.73 -4.53
C ALA A 61 6.05 -5.85 -5.46
N LEU A 62 7.23 -5.33 -5.05
CA LEU A 62 8.48 -5.48 -5.81
C LEU A 62 8.84 -6.95 -6.01
N SER A 63 8.72 -7.76 -4.95
CA SER A 63 9.00 -9.20 -5.03
C SER A 63 8.10 -9.94 -6.02
N ARG A 64 6.94 -9.39 -6.33
CA ARG A 64 5.94 -9.97 -7.26
C ARG A 64 5.91 -9.28 -8.62
N GLY A 65 6.92 -8.48 -8.95
CA GLY A 65 7.11 -7.94 -10.28
C GLY A 65 6.66 -6.49 -10.49
N ALA A 66 6.32 -5.74 -9.43
CA ALA A 66 6.10 -4.30 -9.57
C ALA A 66 7.35 -3.61 -10.13
N LEU A 67 7.16 -2.67 -11.04
CA LEU A 67 8.25 -1.95 -11.70
C LEU A 67 8.98 -1.01 -10.73
N HIS A 68 8.19 -0.30 -9.92
CA HIS A 68 8.71 0.71 -8.99
C HIS A 68 7.73 0.92 -7.83
N VAL A 69 8.26 1.15 -6.63
CA VAL A 69 7.45 1.51 -5.46
C VAL A 69 7.93 2.83 -4.86
N THR A 70 6.99 3.75 -4.64
CA THR A 70 7.20 4.92 -3.79
C THR A 70 6.66 4.59 -2.40
N PHE A 71 7.53 4.69 -1.40
CA PHE A 71 7.21 4.44 0.01
C PHE A 71 7.06 5.76 0.72
N VAL A 72 5.89 6.06 1.29
CA VAL A 72 5.65 7.26 2.09
C VAL A 72 5.52 6.85 3.56
N GLU A 73 6.32 7.48 4.42
CA GLU A 73 6.36 7.17 5.84
C GLU A 73 6.83 8.39 6.64
N PRO A 74 6.09 8.85 7.67
CA PRO A 74 6.53 9.95 8.52
C PRO A 74 7.45 9.53 9.67
N GLY A 75 7.36 8.27 10.14
CA GLY A 75 8.02 7.79 11.34
C GLY A 75 9.52 7.55 11.15
N ARG A 76 10.34 8.16 11.99
CA ARG A 76 11.81 8.10 11.87
C ARG A 76 12.36 6.67 11.98
N ASP A 77 11.84 5.88 12.93
CA ASP A 77 12.33 4.53 13.17
C ASP A 77 11.85 3.56 12.08
N ALA A 78 10.62 3.76 11.60
CA ALA A 78 10.08 3.03 10.45
C ALA A 78 10.88 3.32 9.17
N LEU A 79 11.23 4.59 8.92
CA LEU A 79 12.09 5.00 7.82
C LEU A 79 13.50 4.37 7.89
N ALA A 80 14.05 4.22 9.09
CA ALA A 80 15.34 3.57 9.27
C ALA A 80 15.25 2.09 8.89
N ALA A 81 14.26 1.37 9.41
CA ALA A 81 14.00 -0.03 9.08
C ALA A 81 13.71 -0.24 7.57
N LEU A 82 12.90 0.64 6.98
CA LEU A 82 12.60 0.62 5.55
C LEU A 82 13.87 0.75 4.68
N ARG A 83 14.73 1.72 4.99
CA ARG A 83 15.98 1.92 4.25
C ARG A 83 16.92 0.73 4.38
N GLU A 84 17.05 0.17 5.59
CA GLU A 84 17.84 -1.04 5.85
C GLU A 84 17.30 -2.23 5.03
N ASN A 85 15.97 -2.40 4.97
CA ASN A 85 15.34 -3.44 4.17
C ASN A 85 15.62 -3.29 2.67
N LEU A 86 15.46 -2.08 2.14
CA LEU A 86 15.73 -1.80 0.72
C LEU A 86 17.20 -2.02 0.35
N GLU A 87 18.13 -1.63 1.22
CA GLU A 87 19.56 -1.85 1.04
C GLU A 87 19.91 -3.34 1.07
N THR A 88 19.46 -4.05 2.13
CA THR A 88 19.71 -5.49 2.32
C THR A 88 19.18 -6.33 1.16
N LEU A 89 18.03 -5.94 0.60
CA LEU A 89 17.39 -6.62 -0.51
C LEU A 89 17.84 -6.10 -1.89
N GLN A 90 18.73 -5.10 -1.93
CA GLN A 90 19.25 -4.48 -3.14
C GLN A 90 18.15 -3.86 -4.03
N LEU A 91 17.15 -3.25 -3.42
CA LEU A 91 15.98 -2.66 -4.09
C LEU A 91 16.09 -1.15 -4.32
N GLY A 92 17.27 -0.55 -4.10
CA GLY A 92 17.47 0.91 -4.16
C GLY A 92 17.12 1.55 -5.52
N ALA A 93 17.20 0.81 -6.61
CA ALA A 93 16.82 1.29 -7.94
C ALA A 93 15.30 1.26 -8.20
N GLN A 94 14.57 0.40 -7.48
CA GLN A 94 13.13 0.17 -7.66
C GLN A 94 12.28 0.79 -6.55
N GLY A 95 12.91 1.15 -5.42
CA GLY A 95 12.24 1.70 -4.25
C GLY A 95 12.64 3.16 -3.98
N ARG A 96 11.67 4.08 -4.02
CA ARG A 96 11.86 5.49 -3.66
C ARG A 96 11.25 5.77 -2.28
N VAL A 97 12.07 6.20 -1.33
CA VAL A 97 11.59 6.58 0.01
C VAL A 97 11.28 8.07 0.06
N MET A 98 10.06 8.40 0.47
CA MET A 98 9.56 9.76 0.64
C MET A 98 9.15 9.98 2.11
N PRO A 99 10.02 10.61 2.92
CA PRO A 99 9.65 10.97 4.28
C PRO A 99 8.51 11.99 4.27
N GLY A 100 7.42 11.70 4.98
CA GLY A 100 6.29 12.62 5.06
C GLY A 100 4.95 11.92 5.25
N ASP A 101 3.90 12.73 5.25
CA ASP A 101 2.52 12.30 5.43
C ASP A 101 1.90 11.79 4.10
N ALA A 102 1.07 10.76 4.20
CA ALA A 102 0.43 10.10 3.06
C ALA A 102 -0.56 11.01 2.33
N LEU A 103 -1.41 11.72 3.08
CA LEU A 103 -2.42 12.62 2.50
C LEU A 103 -1.75 13.77 1.77
N VAL A 104 -0.76 14.42 2.39
CA VAL A 104 0.02 15.50 1.75
C VAL A 104 0.71 15.03 0.47
N HIS A 105 1.23 13.79 0.46
CA HIS A 105 1.84 13.23 -0.74
C HIS A 105 0.81 12.99 -1.85
N LEU A 106 -0.34 12.39 -1.51
CA LEU A 106 -1.42 12.13 -2.47
C LEU A 106 -1.99 13.42 -3.06
N GLU A 107 -2.25 14.45 -2.24
CA GLU A 107 -2.69 15.76 -2.71
C GLU A 107 -1.70 16.39 -3.69
N ARG A 108 -0.40 16.29 -3.38
CA ARG A 108 0.64 16.81 -4.25
C ARG A 108 0.68 16.11 -5.60
N ILE A 109 0.64 14.77 -5.63
CA ILE A 109 0.66 14.03 -6.90
C ILE A 109 -0.60 14.24 -7.73
N ALA A 110 -1.76 14.41 -7.07
CA ALA A 110 -3.01 14.78 -7.75
C ALA A 110 -2.88 16.15 -8.44
N ALA A 111 -2.29 17.14 -7.76
CA ALA A 111 -2.04 18.46 -8.32
C ALA A 111 -1.00 18.45 -9.46
N GLU A 112 0.00 17.57 -9.41
CA GLU A 112 1.03 17.40 -10.44
C GLU A 112 0.56 16.57 -11.65
N GLY A 113 -0.64 15.95 -11.59
CA GLY A 113 -1.14 15.04 -12.61
C GLY A 113 -0.31 13.74 -12.72
N SER A 114 0.45 13.39 -11.69
CA SER A 114 1.18 12.15 -11.62
C SER A 114 0.22 11.00 -11.27
N HIS A 115 0.54 9.78 -11.69
CA HIS A 115 -0.31 8.62 -11.42
C HIS A 115 0.48 7.44 -10.86
N TYR A 116 -0.24 6.58 -10.17
CA TYR A 116 0.17 5.24 -9.78
C TYR A 116 -0.85 4.24 -10.33
N ASP A 117 -0.37 3.06 -10.68
CA ASP A 117 -1.23 1.96 -11.15
C ASP A 117 -1.89 1.26 -9.96
N LEU A 118 -1.18 1.22 -8.82
CA LEU A 118 -1.63 0.60 -7.57
C LEU A 118 -1.29 1.49 -6.37
N VAL A 119 -2.27 1.69 -5.49
CA VAL A 119 -2.11 2.40 -4.21
C VAL A 119 -2.43 1.45 -3.06
N LEU A 120 -1.50 1.30 -2.13
CA LEU A 120 -1.64 0.50 -0.91
C LEU A 120 -1.89 1.43 0.28
N LEU A 121 -3.01 1.25 0.95
CA LEU A 121 -3.46 2.04 2.09
C LEU A 121 -3.61 1.13 3.32
N ASP A 122 -2.64 1.15 4.22
CA ASP A 122 -2.61 0.40 5.50
C ASP A 122 -2.27 1.37 6.65
N PRO A 123 -3.15 2.37 6.91
CA PRO A 123 -2.90 3.37 7.94
C PRO A 123 -3.01 2.77 9.35
N PRO A 124 -2.47 3.46 10.38
CA PRO A 124 -2.72 3.12 11.77
C PRO A 124 -4.22 3.04 12.07
N TYR A 125 -4.62 2.21 13.05
CA TYR A 125 -6.03 1.96 13.36
C TYR A 125 -6.81 3.16 13.90
N ASP A 126 -6.11 4.17 14.41
CA ASP A 126 -6.66 5.46 14.85
C ASP A 126 -6.82 6.48 13.71
N PHE A 127 -6.45 6.11 12.48
CA PHE A 127 -6.59 7.00 11.32
C PHE A 127 -8.08 7.29 11.04
N ASP A 128 -8.43 8.58 10.90
CA ASP A 128 -9.81 9.06 10.76
C ASP A 128 -10.08 9.91 9.51
N GLN A 129 -9.03 10.30 8.75
CA GLN A 129 -9.13 11.17 7.58
C GLN A 129 -9.39 10.38 6.27
N TRP A 130 -10.28 9.38 6.33
CA TRP A 130 -10.53 8.50 5.21
C TRP A 130 -11.13 9.21 3.99
N ASP A 131 -12.06 10.15 4.20
CA ASP A 131 -12.74 10.84 3.11
C ASP A 131 -11.75 11.68 2.30
N GLU A 132 -10.88 12.42 2.96
CA GLU A 132 -9.82 13.23 2.34
C GLU A 132 -8.79 12.33 1.66
N LEU A 133 -8.38 11.25 2.31
CA LEU A 133 -7.39 10.32 1.76
C LEU A 133 -7.89 9.68 0.47
N LEU A 134 -9.14 9.16 0.48
CA LEU A 134 -9.72 8.49 -0.69
C LEU A 134 -9.99 9.49 -1.83
N ALA A 135 -10.39 10.73 -1.51
CA ALA A 135 -10.58 11.78 -2.51
C ALA A 135 -9.28 12.19 -3.23
N ALA A 136 -8.13 12.03 -2.57
CA ALA A 136 -6.81 12.35 -3.13
C ALA A 136 -6.19 11.20 -3.94
N VAL A 137 -6.80 10.01 -3.95
CA VAL A 137 -6.30 8.88 -4.74
C VAL A 137 -6.42 9.15 -6.24
N PRO A 138 -5.37 8.93 -7.05
CA PRO A 138 -5.45 9.14 -8.50
C PRO A 138 -6.53 8.29 -9.16
N VAL A 139 -7.31 8.92 -10.02
CA VAL A 139 -8.34 8.25 -10.83
C VAL A 139 -7.68 7.18 -11.72
N GLY A 140 -8.31 6.03 -11.83
CA GLY A 140 -7.82 4.88 -12.58
C GLY A 140 -6.89 3.96 -11.78
N ALA A 141 -6.39 4.41 -10.62
CA ALA A 141 -5.56 3.55 -9.79
C ALA A 141 -6.35 2.41 -9.18
N ARG A 142 -5.76 1.22 -9.14
CA ARG A 142 -6.22 0.17 -8.24
C ARG A 142 -5.83 0.50 -6.81
N VAL A 143 -6.71 0.19 -5.87
CA VAL A 143 -6.52 0.55 -4.46
C VAL A 143 -6.72 -0.68 -3.60
N VAL A 144 -5.80 -0.92 -2.69
CA VAL A 144 -5.99 -1.85 -1.58
C VAL A 144 -6.07 -1.04 -0.29
N ILE A 145 -7.14 -1.24 0.45
CA ILE A 145 -7.34 -0.68 1.79
C ILE A 145 -7.29 -1.83 2.78
N GLU A 146 -6.43 -1.73 3.78
CA GLU A 146 -6.47 -2.56 5.00
C GLU A 146 -6.90 -1.69 6.17
N SER A 147 -7.81 -2.18 6.99
CA SER A 147 -8.32 -1.48 8.16
C SER A 147 -8.87 -2.46 9.20
N ASP A 148 -8.94 -2.08 10.47
CA ASP A 148 -9.61 -2.83 11.53
C ASP A 148 -11.14 -2.74 11.47
N ARG A 149 -11.67 -1.81 10.66
CA ARG A 149 -13.09 -1.48 10.52
C ARG A 149 -13.52 -1.38 9.06
N GLU A 150 -14.82 -1.32 8.85
CA GLU A 150 -15.37 -1.02 7.52
C GLU A 150 -15.01 0.42 7.12
N VAL A 151 -14.44 0.56 5.94
CA VAL A 151 -14.17 1.85 5.30
C VAL A 151 -15.18 2.04 4.18
N VAL A 152 -15.87 3.17 4.21
CA VAL A 152 -16.79 3.57 3.15
C VAL A 152 -15.94 4.13 2.01
N VAL A 153 -15.97 3.48 0.86
CA VAL A 153 -15.32 4.00 -0.34
C VAL A 153 -16.32 4.84 -1.14
N PRO A 154 -15.85 5.82 -1.95
CA PRO A 154 -16.74 6.61 -2.80
C PRO A 154 -17.64 5.75 -3.69
N ASP A 155 -18.90 6.13 -3.87
CA ASP A 155 -19.88 5.40 -4.68
C ASP A 155 -19.44 5.26 -6.15
N SER A 156 -18.62 6.17 -6.63
CA SER A 156 -18.03 6.11 -7.98
C SER A 156 -16.97 5.02 -8.16
N TRP A 157 -16.43 4.46 -7.07
CA TRP A 157 -15.38 3.45 -7.16
C TRP A 157 -15.95 2.07 -7.47
N GLU A 158 -15.29 1.34 -8.33
CA GLU A 158 -15.60 -0.07 -8.58
C GLU A 158 -14.97 -0.97 -7.51
N VAL A 159 -15.78 -1.54 -6.62
CA VAL A 159 -15.32 -2.48 -5.58
C VAL A 159 -15.27 -3.89 -6.14
N HIS A 160 -14.06 -4.41 -6.36
CA HIS A 160 -13.85 -5.78 -6.86
C HIS A 160 -13.96 -6.83 -5.76
N ARG A 161 -13.52 -6.47 -4.55
CA ARG A 161 -13.52 -7.38 -3.40
C ARG A 161 -13.57 -6.65 -2.08
N ARG A 162 -14.37 -7.17 -1.16
CA ARG A 162 -14.37 -6.78 0.25
C ARG A 162 -14.37 -8.05 1.10
N LYS A 163 -13.41 -8.22 1.98
CA LYS A 163 -13.31 -9.41 2.81
C LYS A 163 -12.68 -9.14 4.16
N ARG A 164 -13.23 -9.77 5.20
CA ARG A 164 -12.69 -9.74 6.56
C ARG A 164 -11.77 -10.93 6.80
N TYR A 165 -10.62 -10.65 7.40
CA TYR A 165 -9.62 -11.62 7.81
C TYR A 165 -9.29 -11.41 9.29
N GLY A 166 -10.01 -12.13 10.18
CA GLY A 166 -9.88 -11.90 11.61
C GLY A 166 -10.28 -10.47 12.00
N GLY A 167 -9.33 -9.70 12.54
CA GLY A 167 -9.55 -8.30 12.92
C GLY A 167 -9.42 -7.30 11.77
N SER A 168 -8.96 -7.72 10.58
CA SER A 168 -8.73 -6.82 9.44
C SER A 168 -9.82 -6.93 8.39
N VAL A 169 -10.21 -5.81 7.82
CA VAL A 169 -11.03 -5.70 6.60
C VAL A 169 -10.14 -5.28 5.45
N VAL A 170 -10.19 -6.03 4.36
CA VAL A 170 -9.47 -5.71 3.12
C VAL A 170 -10.48 -5.35 2.04
N VAL A 171 -10.31 -4.18 1.45
CA VAL A 171 -11.08 -3.71 0.28
C VAL A 171 -10.12 -3.60 -0.91
N LEU A 172 -10.55 -4.11 -2.05
CA LEU A 172 -9.89 -3.97 -3.33
C LEU A 172 -10.84 -3.28 -4.30
N ALA A 173 -10.44 -2.13 -4.81
CA ALA A 173 -11.27 -1.29 -5.67
C ALA A 173 -10.45 -0.62 -6.78
N THR A 174 -11.13 -0.05 -7.76
CA THR A 174 -10.56 0.90 -8.72
C THR A 174 -11.14 2.27 -8.48
N ALA A 175 -10.27 3.26 -8.32
CA ALA A 175 -10.68 4.65 -8.12
C ALA A 175 -11.25 5.24 -9.42
N SER A 176 -12.44 5.82 -9.38
CA SER A 176 -13.08 6.50 -10.52
C SER A 176 -13.46 7.92 -10.17
N ALA A 177 -13.55 8.80 -11.16
CA ALA A 177 -13.97 10.17 -10.95
C ALA A 177 -15.41 10.26 -10.45
N GLN A 178 -15.71 11.20 -9.56
CA GLN A 178 -17.07 11.49 -9.18
C GLN A 178 -17.83 12.04 -10.39
N GLY A 179 -18.89 11.34 -10.83
CA GLY A 179 -19.76 11.79 -11.91
C GLY A 179 -19.70 10.97 -13.21
N GLU A 180 -18.81 10.02 -13.36
CA GLU A 180 -18.88 9.01 -14.43
C GLU A 180 -19.69 7.81 -13.91
N THR A 181 -21.01 7.89 -14.13
CA THR A 181 -21.87 6.69 -14.02
C THR A 181 -21.69 5.87 -15.29
N PRO A 182 -21.45 4.56 -15.20
CA PRO A 182 -21.28 3.70 -16.38
C PRO A 182 -22.50 3.65 -17.27
#